data_26186849b08d6fc1b01226cfe927240d
#
_entry.id   26186849b08d6fc1b01226cfe927240d
#
_cell.length_a   1.000
_cell.length_b   1.000
_cell.length_c   1.000
_cell.angle_alpha   90.00
_cell.angle_beta   90.00
_cell.angle_gamma   90.00
#
_symmetry.space_group_name_H-M   'P 1'
#
loop_
_entity.id
_entity.type
_entity.pdbx_description
1 polymer ?
#
loop_
_entity_poly.entity_id
_entity_poly.type
_entity_poly.pdbx_seq_one_letter_code
_entity_poly.pdbx_strand_id
1 'polypeptide(L)'
;MKLLKLTIINIASIESAVIDFENGALADESCFLICGPTGSGKTTLLDAMCLALYNQTPRIAAASKESYTDLTENFGNDIKIDDPRFLMRRGTDFARVELLFTDINDQKFTACWQVERAKRKSKDNPIRKVKDEEWSLC
;
A
#
# COMPACT_ATOMS: atom_id res chain seq x y z
N MET A 1 -9.61 14.06 -13.06
CA MET A 1 -9.18 13.45 -11.80
C MET A 1 -8.04 14.28 -11.21
N LYS A 2 -8.20 14.76 -9.99
CA LYS A 2 -7.17 15.50 -9.24
C LYS A 2 -6.91 14.78 -7.94
N LEU A 3 -5.63 14.52 -7.62
CA LEU A 3 -5.26 13.94 -6.33
C LEU A 3 -5.38 15.02 -5.24
N LEU A 4 -5.95 14.66 -4.10
CA LEU A 4 -6.13 15.58 -2.96
C LEU A 4 -5.24 15.19 -1.78
N LYS A 5 -5.20 13.90 -1.43
CA LYS A 5 -4.40 13.41 -0.30
C LYS A 5 -4.05 11.93 -0.47
N LEU A 6 -2.81 11.58 -0.15
CA LEU A 6 -2.36 10.20 -0.05
C LEU A 6 -1.87 9.93 1.38
N THR A 7 -2.41 8.91 2.01
CA THR A 7 -1.97 8.42 3.32
C THR A 7 -1.47 6.98 3.16
N ILE A 8 -0.26 6.71 3.65
CA ILE A 8 0.38 5.40 3.57
C ILE A 8 0.78 4.98 4.98
N ILE A 9 0.48 3.75 5.34
CA ILE A 9 0.91 3.14 6.60
C ILE A 9 1.43 1.73 6.30
N ASN A 10 2.68 1.46 6.69
CA ASN A 10 3.32 0.15 6.64
C ASN A 10 3.34 -0.50 5.24
N ILE A 11 3.72 0.25 4.22
CA ILE A 11 3.90 -0.27 2.86
C ILE A 11 5.39 -0.33 2.51
N ALA A 12 5.90 -1.51 2.27
CA ALA A 12 7.31 -1.80 1.89
C ALA A 12 8.31 -1.04 2.79
N SER A 13 9.06 -0.09 2.25
CA SER A 13 10.02 0.73 3.00
C SER A 13 9.38 1.87 3.80
N ILE A 14 8.12 2.22 3.52
CA ILE A 14 7.44 3.36 4.14
C ILE A 14 6.68 2.87 5.38
N GLU A 15 7.04 3.39 6.55
CA GLU A 15 6.31 3.15 7.79
C GLU A 15 5.05 4.02 7.87
N SER A 16 5.22 5.32 7.65
CA SER A 16 4.11 6.27 7.59
C SER A 16 4.46 7.44 6.69
N ALA A 17 3.52 7.84 5.83
CA ALA A 17 3.65 9.03 5.01
C ALA A 17 2.28 9.64 4.75
N VAL A 18 2.22 10.96 4.73
CA VAL A 18 1.05 11.73 4.30
C VAL A 18 1.52 12.76 3.29
N ILE A 19 0.90 12.76 2.12
CA ILE A 19 1.12 13.78 1.09
C ILE A 19 -0.20 14.50 0.87
N ASP A 20 -0.21 15.79 1.14
CA ASP A 20 -1.36 16.67 0.91
C ASP A 20 -1.14 17.43 -0.40
N PHE A 21 -1.98 17.15 -1.40
CA PHE A 21 -1.95 17.81 -2.70
C PHE A 21 -2.96 18.98 -2.79
N GLU A 22 -3.88 19.08 -1.82
CA GLU A 22 -4.92 20.11 -1.77
C GLU A 22 -4.42 21.34 -1.03
N ASN A 23 -3.52 21.16 -0.05
CA ASN A 23 -3.03 22.25 0.79
C ASN A 23 -1.48 22.31 0.77
N GLY A 24 -0.95 23.50 1.03
CA GLY A 24 0.49 23.73 1.12
C GLY A 24 1.17 23.90 -0.23
N ALA A 25 2.42 23.47 -0.34
CA ALA A 25 3.27 23.75 -1.49
C ALA A 25 2.83 23.11 -2.82
N LEU A 26 1.93 22.12 -2.77
CA LEU A 26 1.44 21.42 -3.97
C LEU A 26 0.02 21.84 -4.39
N ALA A 27 -0.63 22.73 -3.66
CA ALA A 27 -2.06 23.03 -3.82
C ALA A 27 -2.43 23.56 -5.22
N ASP A 28 -1.59 24.42 -5.77
CA ASP A 28 -1.85 25.10 -7.05
C ASP A 28 -1.06 24.48 -8.23
N GLU A 29 -0.34 23.39 -7.97
CA GLU A 29 0.51 22.75 -8.97
C GLU A 29 -0.25 21.69 -9.76
N SER A 30 -0.22 21.81 -11.10
CA SER A 30 -0.79 20.81 -11.99
C SER A 30 0.18 19.65 -12.30
N CYS A 31 1.46 19.82 -12.00
CA CYS A 31 2.52 18.84 -12.23
C CYS A 31 3.57 18.94 -11.12
N PHE A 32 4.00 17.81 -10.58
CA PHE A 32 5.05 17.73 -9.58
C PHE A 32 6.03 16.60 -9.87
N LEU A 33 7.26 16.76 -9.43
CA LEU A 33 8.33 15.79 -9.60
C LEU A 33 8.61 15.06 -8.28
N ILE A 34 8.58 13.73 -8.31
CA ILE A 34 9.05 12.89 -7.21
C ILE A 34 10.53 12.56 -7.45
N CYS A 35 11.43 13.14 -6.68
CA CYS A 35 12.87 12.91 -6.80
C CYS A 35 13.47 12.39 -5.49
N GLY A 36 14.66 11.79 -5.59
CA GLY A 36 15.37 11.24 -4.44
C GLY A 36 16.34 10.13 -4.86
N PRO A 37 17.25 9.70 -3.98
CA PRO A 37 18.20 8.63 -4.27
C PRO A 37 17.51 7.28 -4.50
N THR A 38 18.22 6.32 -5.06
CA THR A 38 17.74 4.94 -5.20
C THR A 38 17.42 4.36 -3.82
N GLY A 39 16.29 3.65 -3.70
CA GLY A 39 15.85 3.08 -2.43
C GLY A 39 15.06 4.05 -1.52
N SER A 40 14.88 5.32 -1.87
CA SER A 40 14.16 6.31 -1.05
C SER A 40 12.64 6.15 -1.02
N GLY A 41 12.08 5.13 -1.67
CA GLY A 41 10.63 4.87 -1.63
C GLY A 41 9.81 5.52 -2.75
N LYS A 42 10.44 6.12 -3.78
CA LYS A 42 9.72 6.75 -4.92
C LYS A 42 8.74 5.78 -5.59
N THR A 43 9.23 4.59 -5.95
CA THR A 43 8.38 3.55 -6.56
C THR A 43 7.31 3.07 -5.58
N THR A 44 7.62 3.01 -4.28
CA THR A 44 6.64 2.63 -3.26
C THR A 44 5.48 3.62 -3.15
N LEU A 45 5.71 4.91 -3.38
CA LEU A 45 4.64 5.91 -3.46
C LEU A 45 3.69 5.61 -4.63
N LEU A 46 4.24 5.30 -5.81
CA LEU A 46 3.44 4.94 -6.98
C LEU A 46 2.71 3.60 -6.78
N ASP A 47 3.39 2.61 -6.21
CA ASP A 47 2.76 1.33 -5.86
C ASP A 47 1.60 1.53 -4.88
N ALA A 48 1.73 2.40 -3.88
CA ALA A 48 0.66 2.70 -2.93
C ALA A 48 -0.56 3.32 -3.63
N MET A 49 -0.38 4.27 -4.54
CA MET A 49 -1.47 4.84 -5.33
C MET A 49 -2.17 3.75 -6.18
N CYS A 50 -1.38 2.87 -6.82
CA CYS A 50 -1.92 1.76 -7.61
C CYS A 50 -2.68 0.74 -6.75
N LEU A 51 -2.19 0.42 -5.54
CA LEU A 51 -2.92 -0.43 -4.61
C LEU A 51 -4.28 0.16 -4.25
N ALA A 52 -4.34 1.45 -3.90
CA ALA A 52 -5.59 2.11 -3.55
C ALA A 52 -6.59 2.11 -4.70
N LEU A 53 -6.14 2.38 -5.94
CA LEU A 53 -7.02 2.51 -7.10
C LEU A 53 -7.41 1.18 -7.74
N TYR A 54 -6.52 0.18 -7.73
CA TYR A 54 -6.66 -1.01 -8.57
C TYR A 54 -6.49 -2.33 -7.82
N ASN A 55 -6.19 -2.31 -6.52
CA ASN A 55 -5.80 -3.49 -5.74
C ASN A 55 -4.64 -4.28 -6.39
N GLN A 56 -3.78 -3.60 -7.14
CA GLN A 56 -2.67 -4.19 -7.89
C GLN A 56 -1.62 -3.13 -8.19
N THR A 57 -0.37 -3.57 -8.45
CA THR A 57 0.69 -2.67 -8.91
C THR A 57 1.37 -3.23 -10.16
N PRO A 58 1.94 -2.37 -11.04
CA PRO A 58 2.68 -2.82 -12.20
C PRO A 58 3.83 -3.77 -11.85
N ARG A 59 4.51 -3.51 -10.71
CA ARG A 59 5.60 -4.34 -10.23
C ARG A 59 5.15 -5.73 -9.83
N ILE A 60 4.02 -5.85 -9.14
CA ILE A 60 3.45 -7.13 -8.73
C ILE A 60 2.88 -7.88 -9.94
N ALA A 61 2.18 -7.18 -10.83
CA ALA A 61 1.63 -7.79 -12.05
C ALA A 61 2.72 -8.35 -13.00
N ALA A 62 3.92 -7.76 -12.99
CA ALA A 62 5.06 -8.21 -13.76
C ALA A 62 5.92 -9.27 -13.04
N ALA A 63 5.66 -9.51 -11.75
CA ALA A 63 6.41 -10.51 -10.98
C ALA A 63 6.13 -11.93 -11.51
N SER A 64 7.16 -12.77 -11.50
CA SER A 64 7.01 -14.18 -11.82
C SER A 64 6.05 -14.82 -10.81
N LYS A 65 5.23 -15.77 -11.27
CA LYS A 65 4.29 -16.53 -10.41
C LYS A 65 5.00 -17.48 -9.43
N GLU A 66 6.28 -17.28 -9.19
CA GLU A 66 7.04 -18.04 -8.21
C GLU A 66 6.53 -17.72 -6.80
N SER A 67 6.12 -18.74 -6.08
CA SER A 67 5.80 -18.62 -4.67
C SER A 67 7.10 -18.41 -3.90
N TYR A 68 7.27 -17.26 -3.30
CA TYR A 68 8.30 -17.04 -2.32
C TYR A 68 7.81 -17.57 -0.98
N THR A 69 8.30 -18.74 -0.60
CA THR A 69 8.17 -19.21 0.77
C THR A 69 9.07 -18.33 1.62
N ASP A 70 8.51 -17.29 2.24
CA ASP A 70 9.27 -16.54 3.22
C ASP A 70 9.49 -17.45 4.43
N LEU A 71 10.66 -18.07 4.48
CA LEU A 71 11.12 -18.86 5.62
C LEU A 71 11.33 -18.01 6.89
N THR A 72 11.16 -16.71 6.79
CA THR A 72 11.17 -15.82 7.94
C THR A 72 9.77 -15.79 8.57
N GLU A 73 9.72 -15.88 9.89
CA GLU A 73 8.53 -15.98 10.78
C GLU A 73 7.44 -14.91 10.59
N ASN A 74 7.52 -14.09 9.54
CA ASN A 74 6.79 -12.83 9.48
C ASN A 74 5.41 -12.90 8.81
N PHE A 75 5.16 -13.83 7.89
CA PHE A 75 3.88 -13.85 7.17
C PHE A 75 2.95 -15.01 7.56
N GLY A 76 3.48 -16.09 8.11
CA GLY A 76 2.68 -17.22 8.62
C GLY A 76 1.88 -18.00 7.58
N ASN A 77 1.99 -17.63 6.32
CA ASN A 77 1.43 -18.30 5.16
C ASN A 77 2.29 -17.92 3.93
N ASP A 78 2.28 -18.77 2.93
CA ASP A 78 2.96 -18.55 1.66
C ASP A 78 2.18 -17.44 0.90
N ILE A 79 2.70 -16.20 0.97
CA ILE A 79 2.19 -15.10 0.14
C ILE A 79 3.03 -15.09 -1.14
N LYS A 80 2.37 -15.20 -2.27
CA LYS A 80 3.02 -15.13 -3.57
C LYS A 80 3.56 -13.72 -3.83
N ILE A 81 4.63 -13.63 -4.63
CA ILE A 81 5.22 -12.32 -4.98
C ILE A 81 4.24 -11.46 -5.80
N ASP A 82 3.33 -12.09 -6.54
CA ASP A 82 2.28 -11.45 -7.32
C ASP A 82 1.02 -11.10 -6.51
N ASP A 83 1.04 -11.32 -5.19
CA ASP A 83 -0.05 -10.99 -4.28
C ASP A 83 0.14 -9.55 -3.73
N PRO A 84 -0.87 -8.67 -3.79
CA PRO A 84 -0.81 -7.31 -3.23
C PRO A 84 -0.36 -7.24 -1.77
N ARG A 85 -0.71 -8.24 -0.97
CA ARG A 85 -0.33 -8.35 0.45
C ARG A 85 1.18 -8.43 0.67
N PHE A 86 1.94 -8.83 -0.35
CA PHE A 86 3.40 -8.86 -0.31
C PHE A 86 4.02 -7.48 -0.06
N LEU A 87 3.30 -6.39 -0.39
CA LEU A 87 3.74 -5.02 -0.12
C LEU A 87 3.57 -4.58 1.33
N MET A 88 2.88 -5.34 2.17
CA MET A 88 2.83 -5.06 3.59
C MET A 88 4.24 -5.07 4.18
N ARG A 89 4.58 -4.03 4.96
CA ARG A 89 5.89 -3.91 5.62
C ARG A 89 6.12 -5.09 6.57
N ARG A 90 7.30 -5.70 6.47
CA ARG A 90 7.68 -6.83 7.32
C ARG A 90 7.68 -6.42 8.81
N GLY A 91 7.22 -7.33 9.66
CA GLY A 91 7.18 -7.11 11.11
C GLY A 91 6.03 -6.23 11.61
N THR A 92 5.10 -5.83 10.73
CA THR A 92 3.93 -5.04 11.12
C THR A 92 2.67 -5.89 11.20
N ASP A 93 1.66 -5.41 11.91
CA ASP A 93 0.39 -6.11 12.13
C ASP A 93 -0.70 -5.68 11.15
N PHE A 94 -0.54 -4.52 10.52
CA PHE A 94 -1.43 -4.03 9.49
C PHE A 94 -0.71 -3.12 8.51
N ALA A 95 -1.29 -2.96 7.32
CA ALA A 95 -0.89 -1.97 6.34
C ALA A 95 -2.14 -1.31 5.77
N ARG A 96 -2.05 -0.03 5.41
CA ARG A 96 -3.15 0.72 4.83
C ARG A 96 -2.64 1.76 3.85
N VAL A 97 -3.37 1.91 2.75
CA VAL A 97 -3.24 3.03 1.83
C VAL A 97 -4.61 3.66 1.67
N GLU A 98 -4.67 4.98 1.72
CA GLU A 98 -5.87 5.76 1.48
C GLU A 98 -5.55 6.90 0.52
N LEU A 99 -6.28 6.97 -0.59
CA LEU A 99 -6.14 7.99 -1.61
C LEU A 99 -7.45 8.75 -1.77
N LEU A 100 -7.43 10.04 -1.43
CA LEU A 100 -8.51 10.98 -1.69
C LEU A 100 -8.26 11.68 -3.02
N PHE A 101 -9.25 11.71 -3.90
CA PHE A 101 -9.16 12.33 -5.22
C PHE A 101 -10.53 12.83 -5.69
N THR A 102 -10.53 13.66 -6.75
CA THR A 102 -11.76 14.04 -7.45
C THR A 102 -11.83 13.45 -8.83
N ASP A 103 -13.06 13.28 -9.34
CA ASP A 103 -13.33 12.99 -10.75
C ASP A 103 -13.27 14.26 -11.62
N ILE A 104 -13.77 14.16 -12.85
CA ILE A 104 -13.86 15.30 -13.79
C ILE A 104 -14.97 16.31 -13.43
N ASN A 105 -15.89 15.93 -12.54
CA ASN A 105 -17.01 16.77 -12.06
C ASN A 105 -16.73 17.34 -10.65
N ASP A 106 -15.47 17.27 -10.19
CA ASP A 106 -15.04 17.65 -8.85
C ASP A 106 -15.73 16.89 -7.69
N GLN A 107 -16.34 15.74 -8.00
CA GLN A 107 -16.86 14.84 -6.99
C GLN A 107 -15.71 14.12 -6.27
N LYS A 108 -15.70 14.18 -4.93
CA LYS A 108 -14.65 13.57 -4.10
C LYS A 108 -14.90 12.08 -3.91
N PHE A 109 -13.83 11.30 -4.04
CA PHE A 109 -13.80 9.84 -3.81
C PHE A 109 -12.64 9.48 -2.91
N THR A 110 -12.83 8.44 -2.12
CA THR A 110 -11.77 7.84 -1.30
C THR A 110 -11.58 6.38 -1.72
N ALA A 111 -10.39 6.07 -2.23
CA ALA A 111 -9.97 4.70 -2.46
C ALA A 111 -9.13 4.23 -1.27
N CYS A 112 -9.46 3.07 -0.72
CA CYS A 112 -8.78 2.50 0.43
C CYS A 112 -8.40 1.04 0.16
N TRP A 113 -7.14 0.71 0.47
CA TRP A 113 -6.64 -0.64 0.52
C TRP A 113 -6.06 -0.90 1.90
N GLN A 114 -6.41 -2.03 2.51
CA GLN A 114 -5.86 -2.40 3.80
C GLN A 114 -5.71 -3.91 3.95
N VAL A 115 -4.78 -4.30 4.80
CA VAL A 115 -4.54 -5.69 5.17
C VAL A 115 -4.12 -5.78 6.62
N GLU A 116 -4.54 -6.85 7.31
CA GLU A 116 -4.24 -7.09 8.71
C GLU A 116 -3.74 -8.52 8.95
N ARG A 117 -2.95 -8.70 9.99
CA ARG A 117 -2.65 -10.03 10.52
C ARG A 117 -3.78 -10.54 11.42
N ALA A 118 -4.05 -11.83 11.33
CA ALA A 118 -4.99 -12.47 12.24
C ALA A 118 -4.54 -12.32 13.70
N LYS A 119 -5.50 -12.18 14.62
CA LYS A 119 -5.21 -12.13 16.05
C LYS A 119 -4.55 -13.44 16.51
N ARG A 120 -3.64 -13.36 17.47
CA ARG A 120 -2.96 -14.51 18.05
C ARG A 120 -3.99 -15.42 18.74
N LYS A 121 -4.10 -16.68 18.29
CA LYS A 121 -5.04 -17.66 18.88
C LYS A 121 -4.47 -18.39 20.09
N SER A 122 -3.14 -18.50 20.24
CA SER A 122 -2.45 -19.18 21.35
C SER A 122 -1.06 -18.62 21.53
N LYS A 123 -0.53 -18.71 22.77
CA LYS A 123 0.89 -18.35 23.06
C LYS A 123 1.88 -19.31 22.36
N ASP A 124 1.45 -20.54 22.09
CA ASP A 124 2.31 -21.61 21.55
C ASP A 124 2.44 -21.57 20.03
N ASN A 125 1.65 -20.76 19.34
CA ASN A 125 1.75 -20.56 17.89
C ASN A 125 2.09 -19.09 17.60
N PRO A 126 3.38 -18.75 17.41
CA PRO A 126 3.83 -17.38 17.15
C PRO A 126 3.45 -16.89 15.76
N ILE A 127 3.14 -17.80 14.82
CA ILE A 127 2.88 -17.47 13.43
C ILE A 127 1.45 -16.97 13.26
N ARG A 128 1.31 -15.73 12.79
CA ARG A 128 0.01 -15.10 12.50
C ARG A 128 -0.17 -14.95 11.00
N LYS A 129 -1.19 -15.62 10.46
CA LYS A 129 -1.54 -15.49 9.04
C LYS A 129 -1.94 -14.05 8.72
N VAL A 130 -1.54 -13.59 7.55
CA VAL A 130 -2.06 -12.36 6.96
C VAL A 130 -3.46 -12.68 6.44
N LYS A 131 -4.46 -11.86 6.76
CA LYS A 131 -5.82 -11.96 6.24
C LYS A 131 -5.86 -11.58 4.77
N ASP A 132 -6.99 -11.81 4.13
CA ASP A 132 -7.27 -11.25 2.82
C ASP A 132 -7.33 -9.72 2.92
N GLU A 133 -6.91 -9.07 1.86
CA GLU A 133 -6.95 -7.61 1.77
C GLU A 133 -8.40 -7.12 1.65
N GLU A 134 -8.66 -5.96 2.21
CA GLU A 134 -9.89 -5.22 2.03
C GLU A 134 -9.62 -4.04 1.10
N TRP A 135 -10.38 -3.95 0.04
CA TRP A 135 -10.31 -2.87 -0.93
C TRP A 135 -11.69 -2.24 -1.12
N SER A 136 -11.75 -0.91 -1.09
CA SER A 136 -13.01 -0.17 -1.24
C SER A 136 -12.80 1.15 -1.96
N LEU A 137 -13.82 1.58 -2.68
CA LEU A 137 -13.94 2.88 -3.32
C LEU A 137 -15.27 3.50 -2.89
N CYS A 138 -15.22 4.67 -2.25
CA CYS A 138 -16.40 5.40 -1.74
C CYS A 138 -16.44 6.82 -2.27
#